data_e166e1a41eeee791c3143a8293b6354a
#
_entry.id   e166e1a41eeee791c3143a8293b6354a
#
_cell.length_a   1.000
_cell.length_b   1.000
_cell.length_c   1.000
_cell.angle_alpha   90.00
_cell.angle_beta   90.00
_cell.angle_gamma   90.00
#
_symmetry.space_group_name_H-M   'P 1'
#
loop_
_entity.id
_entity.type
_entity.pdbx_description
1 polymer ?
#
loop_
_entity_poly.entity_id
_entity_poly.type
_entity_poly.pdbx_seq_one_letter_code
_entity_poly.pdbx_strand_id
1 'polypeptide(L)'
;ADMDVEAFEDGYLAAIVTQEGDVQQVGMAVAYFSETQEGIAAVKAAAASMAGSAPAAAAPAAAPAAAAAPAAAAPAAAPRPAGTVASGPRVVASPLAKVMASEKGIDLAGQAGSGPGGRIIARDVEGMTPGSAGSAAKAPSGYRLPAGVVSASPQAKKAAKANNVDWKTVAGTGLGGRVTEDDVLIAAGKAPVKKAAGAGAKPTREAPELPDGPKALTGMQTAVARNMEATMAAPTFQVSRLIRTDKFDELYASLKPRGVTVSALLSKAVALTLEKHPIVNAHYDKATNSIVYKKNINIANAVAIDGGLITPVLKNANLKDITTISSEWKDLVGKAKSGGLKPDEFQSGTFAVSNLGMFGVSKFGSLLPPGTGAILAIAGSSPTVVMKDGQPTSVKAMEVTLTADHRHIYGADSALFLKDLAELLENDVISIVL
;
A
#
# COMPACT_ATOMS: atom_id res chain seq x y z
N ALA A 1 0.65 -20.06 15.24
CA ALA A 1 1.77 -19.35 15.83
C ALA A 1 1.66 -19.61 17.34
N ASP A 2 2.66 -20.29 17.88
CA ASP A 2 2.76 -20.52 19.31
C ASP A 2 3.10 -19.19 19.97
N MET A 3 2.36 -18.79 21.00
CA MET A 3 2.62 -17.59 21.77
C MET A 3 2.95 -18.01 23.20
N ASP A 4 4.14 -17.70 23.65
CA ASP A 4 4.51 -17.84 25.06
C ASP A 4 3.77 -16.77 25.87
N VAL A 5 3.11 -17.19 26.94
CA VAL A 5 2.42 -16.29 27.89
C VAL A 5 3.21 -16.27 29.17
N GLU A 6 3.86 -15.15 29.44
CA GLU A 6 4.57 -14.95 30.70
C GLU A 6 3.60 -14.58 31.83
N ALA A 7 3.87 -15.08 33.04
CA ALA A 7 3.12 -14.67 34.22
C ALA A 7 3.45 -13.22 34.58
N PHE A 8 2.42 -12.40 34.83
CA PHE A 8 2.61 -10.98 35.16
C PHE A 8 2.97 -10.72 36.61
N GLU A 9 2.87 -11.72 37.48
CA GLU A 9 3.14 -11.64 38.92
C GLU A 9 3.88 -12.90 39.38
N ASP A 10 4.72 -12.75 40.39
CA ASP A 10 5.41 -13.87 41.02
C ASP A 10 4.41 -14.73 41.81
N GLY A 11 4.42 -16.05 41.61
CA GLY A 11 3.48 -16.94 42.28
C GLY A 11 3.72 -18.41 41.97
N TYR A 12 2.88 -19.26 42.56
CA TYR A 12 2.92 -20.70 42.39
C TYR A 12 1.77 -21.15 41.48
N LEU A 13 2.07 -21.97 40.47
CA LEU A 13 1.07 -22.57 39.60
C LEU A 13 0.26 -23.59 40.38
N ALA A 14 -1.02 -23.28 40.70
CA ALA A 14 -1.86 -24.09 41.55
C ALA A 14 -2.65 -25.15 40.80
N ALA A 15 -3.21 -24.83 39.63
CA ALA A 15 -3.94 -25.74 38.78
C ALA A 15 -3.88 -25.37 37.31
N ILE A 16 -3.69 -26.33 36.42
CA ILE A 16 -3.80 -26.19 34.97
C ILE A 16 -5.22 -26.70 34.60
N VAL A 17 -5.98 -25.84 33.92
CA VAL A 17 -7.36 -26.15 33.51
C VAL A 17 -7.39 -26.68 32.07
N THR A 18 -6.56 -26.15 31.21
CA THR A 18 -6.47 -26.52 29.78
C THR A 18 -5.18 -27.29 29.54
N GLN A 19 -5.30 -28.50 28.98
CA GLN A 19 -4.12 -29.34 28.68
C GLN A 19 -3.43 -28.87 27.39
N GLU A 20 -2.16 -29.24 27.21
CA GLU A 20 -1.40 -28.99 26.01
C GLU A 20 -2.08 -29.61 24.79
N GLY A 21 -2.33 -28.77 23.75
CA GLY A 21 -3.02 -29.20 22.53
C GLY A 21 -4.53 -28.96 22.53
N ASP A 22 -5.15 -28.58 23.64
CA ASP A 22 -6.58 -28.29 23.72
C ASP A 22 -6.88 -26.86 23.22
N VAL A 23 -7.99 -26.69 22.52
CA VAL A 23 -8.48 -25.39 22.04
C VAL A 23 -9.45 -24.79 23.06
N GLN A 24 -9.13 -23.64 23.62
CA GLN A 24 -9.96 -22.93 24.57
C GLN A 24 -10.54 -21.64 23.98
N GLN A 25 -11.74 -21.25 24.40
CA GLN A 25 -12.33 -19.99 23.96
C GLN A 25 -11.62 -18.80 24.62
N VAL A 26 -11.48 -17.72 23.86
CA VAL A 26 -10.86 -16.47 24.35
C VAL A 26 -11.65 -15.92 25.55
N GLY A 27 -10.93 -15.66 26.65
CA GLY A 27 -11.52 -15.20 27.91
C GLY A 27 -11.77 -16.27 28.95
N MET A 28 -11.52 -17.55 28.65
CA MET A 28 -11.60 -18.65 29.62
C MET A 28 -10.25 -18.82 30.34
N ALA A 29 -10.32 -19.28 31.62
CA ALA A 29 -9.13 -19.52 32.42
C ALA A 29 -8.34 -20.73 31.91
N VAL A 30 -7.05 -20.54 31.67
CA VAL A 30 -6.11 -21.59 31.23
C VAL A 30 -5.43 -22.26 32.41
N ALA A 31 -5.07 -21.46 33.41
CA ALA A 31 -4.46 -21.93 34.65
C ALA A 31 -4.78 -20.99 35.82
N TYR A 32 -4.61 -21.46 37.06
CA TYR A 32 -4.77 -20.68 38.28
C TYR A 32 -3.46 -20.62 39.04
N PHE A 33 -3.14 -19.45 39.59
CA PHE A 33 -1.95 -19.17 40.39
C PHE A 33 -2.34 -18.89 41.85
N SER A 34 -1.40 -19.13 42.76
CA SER A 34 -1.48 -18.77 44.17
C SER A 34 -0.28 -17.91 44.56
N GLU A 35 -0.49 -16.85 45.31
CA GLU A 35 0.59 -15.99 45.82
C GLU A 35 1.46 -16.70 46.87
N THR A 36 0.91 -17.72 47.56
CA THR A 36 1.61 -18.43 48.60
C THR A 36 1.55 -19.95 48.38
N GLN A 37 2.60 -20.66 48.80
CA GLN A 37 2.70 -22.10 48.70
C GLN A 37 1.57 -22.81 49.51
N GLU A 38 1.14 -22.24 50.62
CA GLU A 38 0.06 -22.76 51.46
C GLU A 38 -1.33 -22.59 50.81
N GLY A 39 -1.50 -21.59 49.94
CA GLY A 39 -2.73 -21.30 49.21
C GLY A 39 -3.02 -22.29 48.07
N ILE A 40 -2.06 -23.07 47.61
CA ILE A 40 -2.20 -23.97 46.44
C ILE A 40 -3.38 -24.94 46.62
N ALA A 41 -3.53 -25.53 47.83
CA ALA A 41 -4.59 -26.50 48.12
C ALA A 41 -5.99 -25.86 48.04
N ALA A 42 -6.14 -24.63 48.54
CA ALA A 42 -7.38 -23.87 48.48
C ALA A 42 -7.75 -23.44 47.04
N VAL A 43 -6.79 -22.95 46.28
CA VAL A 43 -6.98 -22.58 44.89
C VAL A 43 -7.31 -23.81 44.01
N LYS A 44 -6.68 -24.95 44.27
CA LYS A 44 -6.95 -26.20 43.56
C LYS A 44 -8.36 -26.74 43.87
N ALA A 45 -8.84 -26.62 45.09
CA ALA A 45 -10.19 -26.98 45.48
C ALA A 45 -11.24 -26.05 44.85
N ALA A 46 -10.96 -24.72 44.83
CA ALA A 46 -11.80 -23.74 44.15
C ALA A 46 -11.87 -23.98 42.63
N ALA A 47 -10.74 -24.25 41.99
CA ALA A 47 -10.68 -24.57 40.56
C ALA A 47 -11.49 -25.83 40.21
N ALA A 48 -11.43 -26.86 41.04
CA ALA A 48 -12.22 -28.08 40.86
C ALA A 48 -13.75 -27.85 41.02
N SER A 49 -14.15 -26.91 41.89
CA SER A 49 -15.56 -26.55 42.05
C SER A 49 -16.08 -25.69 40.91
N MET A 50 -15.23 -24.86 40.28
CA MET A 50 -15.58 -24.02 39.12
C MET A 50 -15.61 -24.81 37.80
N ALA A 51 -14.84 -25.87 37.68
CA ALA A 51 -14.89 -26.80 36.54
C ALA A 51 -16.21 -27.56 36.44
N GLY A 52 -16.95 -27.70 37.56
CA GLY A 52 -18.27 -28.32 37.61
C GLY A 52 -19.46 -27.41 37.32
N SER A 53 -19.27 -26.10 37.24
CA SER A 53 -20.29 -25.09 36.93
C SER A 53 -19.98 -24.34 35.67
N ALA A 54 -19.87 -25.04 34.53
CA ALA A 54 -20.00 -24.39 33.25
C ALA A 54 -21.42 -23.82 33.13
N PRO A 55 -21.61 -22.52 32.87
CA PRO A 55 -22.96 -22.06 32.53
C PRO A 55 -23.32 -22.76 31.22
N ALA A 56 -24.42 -23.55 31.28
CA ALA A 56 -25.01 -24.12 30.09
C ALA A 56 -25.20 -22.97 29.09
N ALA A 57 -24.51 -23.04 27.96
CA ALA A 57 -24.71 -22.15 26.86
C ALA A 57 -26.20 -22.14 26.55
N ALA A 58 -26.88 -21.02 26.77
CA ALA A 58 -28.21 -20.80 26.29
C ALA A 58 -28.19 -21.06 24.79
N ALA A 59 -28.82 -22.14 24.36
CA ALA A 59 -29.03 -22.45 22.97
C ALA A 59 -29.70 -21.21 22.32
N PRO A 60 -29.25 -20.74 21.18
CA PRO A 60 -29.97 -19.70 20.46
C PRO A 60 -31.35 -20.27 20.12
N ALA A 61 -32.38 -19.53 20.51
CA ALA A 61 -33.76 -19.82 20.17
C ALA A 61 -33.88 -20.10 18.69
N ALA A 62 -34.38 -21.25 18.32
CA ALA A 62 -34.63 -21.65 16.95
C ALA A 62 -35.52 -20.61 16.27
N ALA A 63 -35.00 -19.95 15.28
CA ALA A 63 -35.81 -19.21 14.31
C ALA A 63 -36.72 -20.21 13.59
N PRO A 64 -37.99 -19.85 13.31
CA PRO A 64 -38.93 -20.76 12.67
C PRO A 64 -38.42 -21.17 11.31
N ALA A 65 -38.44 -22.47 11.03
CA ALA A 65 -38.09 -23.08 9.78
C ALA A 65 -38.91 -22.46 8.64
N ALA A 66 -38.28 -21.66 7.80
CA ALA A 66 -38.84 -21.29 6.50
C ALA A 66 -38.80 -22.54 5.60
N ALA A 67 -39.96 -22.90 5.08
CA ALA A 67 -40.16 -24.03 4.20
C ALA A 67 -39.18 -24.01 3.02
N ALA A 68 -38.52 -25.14 2.78
CA ALA A 68 -37.65 -25.35 1.65
C ALA A 68 -38.43 -25.21 0.34
N ALA A 69 -38.11 -24.17 -0.43
CA ALA A 69 -38.46 -24.12 -1.81
C ALA A 69 -37.56 -25.10 -2.60
N PRO A 70 -38.09 -25.83 -3.60
CA PRO A 70 -37.30 -26.81 -4.33
C PRO A 70 -36.19 -26.14 -5.09
N ALA A 71 -34.99 -26.70 -4.98
CA ALA A 71 -33.81 -26.28 -5.72
C ALA A 71 -34.06 -26.40 -7.22
N ALA A 72 -34.18 -25.28 -7.91
CA ALA A 72 -34.13 -25.22 -9.34
C ALA A 72 -32.71 -25.61 -9.79
N ALA A 73 -32.62 -26.70 -10.55
CA ALA A 73 -31.39 -27.16 -11.17
C ALA A 73 -30.81 -26.02 -12.03
N ALA A 74 -29.57 -25.66 -11.76
CA ALA A 74 -28.81 -24.75 -12.61
C ALA A 74 -28.69 -25.35 -14.00
N PRO A 75 -28.96 -24.60 -15.10
CA PRO A 75 -28.76 -25.10 -16.44
C PRO A 75 -27.28 -25.38 -16.65
N ALA A 76 -26.98 -26.58 -17.11
CA ALA A 76 -25.67 -26.99 -17.56
C ALA A 76 -25.13 -25.97 -18.55
N ALA A 77 -24.00 -25.37 -18.27
CA ALA A 77 -23.33 -24.49 -19.21
C ALA A 77 -22.94 -25.25 -20.46
N ALA A 78 -23.48 -24.81 -21.59
CA ALA A 78 -23.11 -25.29 -22.91
C ALA A 78 -21.60 -25.15 -23.13
N PRO A 79 -20.92 -26.11 -23.79
CA PRO A 79 -19.50 -25.99 -24.06
C PRO A 79 -19.26 -24.79 -24.98
N ARG A 80 -18.48 -23.81 -24.49
CA ARG A 80 -17.96 -22.74 -25.33
C ARG A 80 -17.02 -23.34 -26.37
N PRO A 81 -17.11 -22.96 -27.65
CA PRO A 81 -16.18 -23.42 -28.66
C PRO A 81 -14.76 -23.02 -28.25
N ALA A 82 -13.83 -23.95 -28.33
CA ALA A 82 -12.43 -23.75 -28.13
C ALA A 82 -11.91 -22.67 -29.09
N GLY A 83 -11.71 -21.47 -28.57
CA GLY A 83 -11.03 -20.43 -29.31
C GLY A 83 -9.60 -20.87 -29.58
N THR A 84 -9.24 -20.94 -30.84
CA THR A 84 -7.90 -21.19 -31.33
C THR A 84 -6.94 -20.13 -30.74
N VAL A 85 -6.12 -20.55 -29.79
CA VAL A 85 -5.06 -19.69 -29.23
C VAL A 85 -3.97 -19.58 -30.28
N ALA A 86 -3.69 -18.35 -30.72
CA ALA A 86 -2.56 -18.05 -31.57
C ALA A 86 -1.27 -18.47 -30.86
N SER A 87 -0.57 -19.47 -31.40
CA SER A 87 0.70 -19.97 -30.88
C SER A 87 1.85 -19.01 -31.21
N GLY A 88 2.26 -18.22 -30.24
CA GLY A 88 3.60 -17.61 -30.21
C GLY A 88 4.39 -18.24 -29.06
N PRO A 89 5.73 -18.21 -29.06
CA PRO A 89 6.57 -18.89 -28.07
C PRO A 89 6.58 -18.17 -26.73
N ARG A 90 5.41 -17.98 -26.12
CA ARG A 90 5.29 -17.37 -24.79
C ARG A 90 5.08 -18.46 -23.76
N VAL A 91 6.13 -18.73 -22.96
CA VAL A 91 6.05 -19.68 -21.84
C VAL A 91 5.01 -19.15 -20.83
N VAL A 92 3.89 -19.85 -20.71
CA VAL A 92 2.82 -19.53 -19.75
C VAL A 92 3.12 -20.29 -18.46
N ALA A 93 3.84 -19.65 -17.52
CA ALA A 93 4.17 -20.23 -16.22
C ALA A 93 3.74 -19.30 -15.09
N SER A 94 3.45 -19.88 -13.91
CA SER A 94 3.16 -19.10 -12.72
C SER A 94 4.43 -18.36 -12.23
N PRO A 95 4.29 -17.23 -11.50
CA PRO A 95 5.45 -16.51 -10.98
C PRO A 95 6.35 -17.41 -10.12
N LEU A 96 5.77 -18.24 -9.28
CA LEU A 96 6.51 -19.19 -8.43
C LEU A 96 7.23 -20.26 -9.25
N ALA A 97 6.59 -20.81 -10.28
CA ALA A 97 7.22 -21.78 -11.19
C ALA A 97 8.44 -21.19 -11.91
N LYS A 98 8.38 -19.90 -12.30
CA LYS A 98 9.52 -19.21 -12.92
C LYS A 98 10.70 -19.02 -11.97
N VAL A 99 10.44 -18.66 -10.71
CA VAL A 99 11.48 -18.53 -9.67
C VAL A 99 12.14 -19.87 -9.41
N MET A 100 11.36 -20.92 -9.16
CA MET A 100 11.89 -22.28 -8.91
C MET A 100 12.66 -22.85 -10.10
N ALA A 101 12.21 -22.60 -11.33
CA ALA A 101 12.93 -23.03 -12.54
C ALA A 101 14.26 -22.28 -12.68
N SER A 102 14.30 -20.98 -12.36
CA SER A 102 15.54 -20.19 -12.35
C SER A 102 16.54 -20.69 -11.30
N GLU A 103 16.08 -21.00 -10.08
CA GLU A 103 16.92 -21.54 -8.99
C GLU A 103 17.48 -22.93 -9.31
N LYS A 104 16.67 -23.76 -10.00
CA LYS A 104 17.09 -25.13 -10.38
C LYS A 104 17.76 -25.21 -11.74
N GLY A 105 17.92 -24.09 -12.47
CA GLY A 105 18.52 -24.07 -13.82
C GLY A 105 17.70 -24.83 -14.86
N ILE A 106 16.37 -24.85 -14.74
CA ILE A 106 15.46 -25.59 -15.62
C ILE A 106 14.89 -24.64 -16.66
N ASP A 107 15.01 -24.99 -17.96
CA ASP A 107 14.37 -24.27 -19.04
C ASP A 107 12.88 -24.71 -19.19
N LEU A 108 11.97 -23.75 -19.05
CA LEU A 108 10.53 -23.98 -19.17
C LEU A 108 10.02 -23.94 -20.62
N ALA A 109 10.87 -23.64 -21.58
CA ALA A 109 10.48 -23.59 -23.00
C ALA A 109 10.11 -24.98 -23.52
N GLY A 110 8.90 -25.13 -24.04
CA GLY A 110 8.41 -26.39 -24.58
C GLY A 110 7.88 -27.40 -23.55
N GLN A 111 7.79 -27.03 -22.29
CA GLN A 111 7.21 -27.86 -21.23
C GLN A 111 5.70 -27.67 -21.16
N ALA A 112 4.97 -28.80 -20.93
CA ALA A 112 3.53 -28.77 -20.72
C ALA A 112 3.23 -28.56 -19.23
N GLY A 113 2.39 -27.55 -18.90
CA GLY A 113 1.96 -27.27 -17.54
C GLY A 113 0.66 -27.98 -17.18
N SER A 114 0.54 -28.44 -15.93
CA SER A 114 -0.67 -29.08 -15.38
C SER A 114 -1.71 -28.09 -14.83
N GLY A 115 -1.41 -26.79 -14.81
CA GLY A 115 -2.29 -25.77 -14.29
C GLY A 115 -3.41 -25.35 -15.27
N PRO A 116 -4.38 -24.53 -14.83
CA PRO A 116 -5.49 -24.05 -15.63
C PRO A 116 -5.02 -23.39 -16.94
N GLY A 117 -5.56 -23.83 -18.08
CA GLY A 117 -5.17 -23.35 -19.40
C GLY A 117 -3.76 -23.77 -19.84
N GLY A 118 -3.23 -24.88 -19.34
CA GLY A 118 -1.90 -25.39 -19.71
C GLY A 118 -0.74 -24.61 -19.07
N ARG A 119 -0.99 -23.88 -17.99
CA ARG A 119 0.03 -23.10 -17.27
C ARG A 119 0.95 -24.01 -16.48
N ILE A 120 2.25 -23.78 -16.58
CA ILE A 120 3.25 -24.45 -15.74
C ILE A 120 3.15 -23.92 -14.30
N ILE A 121 2.91 -24.80 -13.36
CA ILE A 121 2.82 -24.48 -11.91
C ILE A 121 4.03 -25.02 -11.17
N ALA A 122 4.23 -24.59 -9.90
CA ALA A 122 5.39 -24.96 -9.11
C ALA A 122 5.59 -26.47 -8.98
N ARG A 123 4.51 -27.24 -8.82
CA ARG A 123 4.53 -28.71 -8.76
C ARG A 123 5.12 -29.36 -10.02
N ASP A 124 4.90 -28.76 -11.18
CA ASP A 124 5.45 -29.27 -12.45
C ASP A 124 6.97 -29.13 -12.45
N VAL A 125 7.48 -28.01 -11.92
CA VAL A 125 8.93 -27.74 -11.82
C VAL A 125 9.62 -28.59 -10.76
N GLU A 126 8.92 -28.99 -9.70
CA GLU A 126 9.47 -29.88 -8.66
C GLU A 126 9.83 -31.26 -9.21
N GLY A 127 9.05 -31.75 -10.17
CA GLY A 127 9.29 -33.04 -10.81
C GLY A 127 10.32 -33.04 -11.96
N MET A 128 10.86 -31.86 -12.31
CA MET A 128 11.83 -31.73 -13.41
C MET A 128 13.28 -31.81 -12.91
N THR A 129 14.11 -32.55 -13.62
CA THR A 129 15.56 -32.64 -13.34
C THR A 129 16.33 -31.59 -14.15
N PRO A 130 17.38 -30.94 -13.56
CA PRO A 130 18.26 -30.04 -14.30
C PRO A 130 18.93 -30.79 -15.48
N GLY A 131 18.82 -30.20 -16.67
CA GLY A 131 19.44 -30.77 -17.88
C GLY A 131 18.51 -31.56 -18.82
N SER A 132 17.22 -31.68 -18.54
CA SER A 132 16.23 -32.11 -19.50
C SER A 132 15.93 -30.96 -20.49
N ALA A 133 16.92 -30.63 -21.33
CA ALA A 133 16.67 -29.87 -22.54
C ALA A 133 15.79 -30.75 -23.41
N GLY A 134 14.47 -30.46 -23.41
CA GLY A 134 13.59 -30.99 -24.40
C GLY A 134 14.21 -30.70 -25.76
N SER A 135 14.45 -31.73 -26.53
CA SER A 135 14.89 -31.66 -27.91
C SER A 135 14.32 -30.43 -28.55
N ALA A 136 15.17 -29.53 -28.99
CA ALA A 136 14.78 -28.34 -29.71
C ALA A 136 13.81 -28.77 -30.81
N ALA A 137 12.53 -28.58 -30.60
CA ALA A 137 11.53 -28.72 -31.63
C ALA A 137 11.95 -27.66 -32.66
N LYS A 138 12.55 -28.17 -33.75
CA LYS A 138 12.79 -27.44 -34.99
C LYS A 138 11.60 -26.53 -35.17
N ALA A 139 11.84 -25.22 -35.21
CA ALA A 139 10.80 -24.24 -35.53
C ALA A 139 9.95 -24.81 -36.64
N PRO A 140 8.60 -24.72 -36.58
CA PRO A 140 7.78 -25.24 -37.65
C PRO A 140 8.22 -24.55 -38.92
N SER A 141 8.99 -25.27 -39.73
CA SER A 141 9.40 -24.87 -41.05
C SER A 141 8.14 -24.89 -41.90
N GLY A 142 7.70 -23.71 -42.28
CA GLY A 142 6.94 -23.68 -43.49
C GLY A 142 5.46 -23.43 -43.34
N TYR A 143 5.09 -22.20 -43.08
CA TYR A 143 4.01 -21.67 -43.88
C TYR A 143 4.56 -21.48 -45.32
N ARG A 144 4.45 -22.48 -46.19
CA ARG A 144 4.62 -22.30 -47.62
C ARG A 144 3.28 -21.87 -48.20
N LEU A 145 3.32 -20.82 -48.98
CA LEU A 145 2.15 -20.45 -49.80
C LEU A 145 1.77 -21.65 -50.66
N PRO A 146 0.46 -21.89 -50.90
CA PRO A 146 0.01 -22.91 -51.85
C PRO A 146 0.71 -22.73 -53.20
N ALA A 147 1.03 -23.83 -53.87
CA ALA A 147 1.65 -23.80 -55.20
C ALA A 147 0.83 -22.93 -56.14
N GLY A 148 1.48 -21.94 -56.77
CA GLY A 148 0.84 -21.00 -57.68
C GLY A 148 0.41 -19.66 -57.05
N VAL A 149 0.49 -19.48 -55.72
CA VAL A 149 0.18 -18.20 -55.09
C VAL A 149 1.46 -17.40 -54.81
N VAL A 150 1.66 -16.33 -55.58
CA VAL A 150 2.75 -15.36 -55.35
C VAL A 150 2.25 -14.28 -54.41
N SER A 151 2.95 -14.04 -53.31
CA SER A 151 2.64 -12.99 -52.36
C SER A 151 3.83 -12.05 -52.24
N ALA A 152 3.59 -10.74 -52.13
CA ALA A 152 4.62 -9.74 -51.98
C ALA A 152 4.32 -8.83 -50.80
N SER A 153 5.36 -8.31 -50.12
CA SER A 153 5.20 -7.34 -49.07
C SER A 153 4.68 -5.99 -49.60
N PRO A 154 4.02 -5.17 -48.82
CA PRO A 154 3.57 -3.84 -49.29
C PRO A 154 4.72 -2.98 -49.84
N GLN A 155 5.91 -3.09 -49.22
CA GLN A 155 7.13 -2.39 -49.68
C GLN A 155 7.63 -2.96 -51.01
N ALA A 156 7.60 -4.29 -51.20
CA ALA A 156 7.93 -4.93 -52.46
C ALA A 156 7.02 -4.46 -53.62
N LYS A 157 5.70 -4.37 -53.38
CA LYS A 157 4.75 -3.87 -54.37
C LYS A 157 5.02 -2.39 -54.73
N LYS A 158 5.37 -1.55 -53.74
CA LYS A 158 5.72 -0.16 -53.96
C LYS A 158 7.03 -0.03 -54.74
N ALA A 159 8.06 -0.79 -54.39
CA ALA A 159 9.33 -0.84 -55.11
C ALA A 159 9.17 -1.37 -56.52
N ALA A 160 8.34 -2.39 -56.75
CA ALA A 160 8.03 -2.94 -58.06
C ALA A 160 7.38 -1.89 -58.98
N LYS A 161 6.41 -1.14 -58.44
CA LYS A 161 5.77 -0.04 -59.20
C LYS A 161 6.75 1.08 -59.53
N ALA A 162 7.64 1.43 -58.58
CA ALA A 162 8.65 2.48 -58.80
C ALA A 162 9.76 2.12 -59.79
N ASN A 163 10.02 0.81 -59.96
CA ASN A 163 11.07 0.29 -60.83
C ASN A 163 10.55 -0.42 -62.08
N ASN A 164 9.25 -0.39 -62.33
CA ASN A 164 8.57 -1.00 -63.49
C ASN A 164 8.84 -2.51 -63.60
N VAL A 165 8.88 -3.24 -62.47
CA VAL A 165 9.11 -4.68 -62.37
C VAL A 165 7.79 -5.37 -62.01
N ASP A 166 7.45 -6.44 -62.68
CA ASP A 166 6.30 -7.24 -62.27
C ASP A 166 6.70 -8.18 -61.10
N TRP A 167 6.30 -7.81 -59.89
CA TRP A 167 6.62 -8.56 -58.67
C TRP A 167 6.10 -10.01 -58.67
N LYS A 168 5.11 -10.34 -59.58
CA LYS A 168 4.54 -11.71 -59.69
C LYS A 168 5.53 -12.67 -60.34
N THR A 169 6.47 -12.17 -61.09
CA THR A 169 7.51 -12.95 -61.81
C THR A 169 8.81 -13.08 -60.99
N VAL A 170 8.90 -12.38 -59.86
CA VAL A 170 10.07 -12.36 -59.02
C VAL A 170 10.02 -13.48 -58.01
N ALA A 171 11.10 -14.27 -57.91
CA ALA A 171 11.22 -15.30 -56.88
C ALA A 171 11.38 -14.65 -55.51
N GLY A 172 10.48 -14.93 -54.56
CA GLY A 172 10.51 -14.33 -53.22
C GLY A 172 11.44 -15.10 -52.27
N THR A 173 12.31 -14.38 -51.56
CA THR A 173 13.21 -14.93 -50.54
C THR A 173 12.68 -14.72 -49.09
N GLY A 174 11.59 -14.01 -48.92
CA GLY A 174 10.95 -13.78 -47.60
C GLY A 174 10.25 -15.00 -47.01
N LEU A 175 9.74 -14.84 -45.79
CA LEU A 175 9.07 -15.91 -45.04
C LEU A 175 7.93 -16.57 -45.88
N GLY A 176 8.00 -17.87 -46.08
CA GLY A 176 7.03 -18.63 -46.86
C GLY A 176 7.11 -18.42 -48.37
N GLY A 177 8.21 -17.87 -48.93
CA GLY A 177 8.37 -17.60 -50.35
C GLY A 177 7.79 -16.21 -50.75
N ARG A 178 7.56 -15.31 -49.84
CA ARG A 178 7.02 -13.99 -50.12
C ARG A 178 8.09 -13.10 -50.76
N VAL A 179 7.71 -12.35 -51.79
CA VAL A 179 8.59 -11.36 -52.43
C VAL A 179 8.84 -10.19 -51.51
N THR A 180 10.12 -9.89 -51.27
CA THR A 180 10.58 -8.76 -50.45
C THR A 180 10.96 -7.55 -51.32
N GLU A 181 11.22 -6.39 -50.74
CA GLU A 181 11.69 -5.22 -51.42
C GLU A 181 13.03 -5.46 -52.10
N ASP A 182 13.95 -6.18 -51.40
CA ASP A 182 15.29 -6.51 -51.89
C ASP A 182 15.22 -7.40 -53.13
N ASP A 183 14.28 -8.37 -53.16
CA ASP A 183 14.06 -9.24 -54.37
C ASP A 183 13.70 -8.41 -55.60
N VAL A 184 12.85 -7.42 -55.42
CA VAL A 184 12.42 -6.53 -56.49
C VAL A 184 13.57 -5.61 -56.95
N LEU A 185 14.37 -5.10 -56.00
CA LEU A 185 15.50 -4.27 -56.35
C LEU A 185 16.59 -5.07 -57.10
N ILE A 186 16.83 -6.31 -56.74
CA ILE A 186 17.70 -7.25 -57.45
C ILE A 186 17.17 -7.51 -58.87
N ALA A 187 15.87 -7.79 -58.99
CA ALA A 187 15.25 -7.99 -60.31
C ALA A 187 15.25 -6.74 -61.19
N ALA A 188 15.29 -5.55 -60.61
CA ALA A 188 15.44 -4.27 -61.30
C ALA A 188 16.88 -3.93 -61.67
N GLY A 189 17.86 -4.81 -61.38
CA GLY A 189 19.31 -4.54 -61.61
C GLY A 189 19.91 -3.49 -60.69
N LYS A 190 19.23 -3.12 -59.60
CA LYS A 190 19.70 -2.20 -58.56
C LYS A 190 20.24 -3.00 -57.41
N ALA A 191 21.47 -2.73 -56.97
CA ALA A 191 22.01 -3.35 -55.78
C ALA A 191 21.05 -3.09 -54.58
N PRO A 192 20.69 -4.12 -53.81
CA PRO A 192 19.89 -3.92 -52.62
C PRO A 192 20.63 -2.96 -51.72
N VAL A 193 19.97 -1.88 -51.30
CA VAL A 193 20.51 -1.04 -50.23
C VAL A 193 20.62 -1.98 -49.04
N LYS A 194 21.85 -2.44 -48.73
CA LYS A 194 22.15 -3.06 -47.46
C LYS A 194 21.81 -2.02 -46.40
N LYS A 195 20.55 -2.01 -45.97
CA LYS A 195 20.26 -1.60 -44.60
C LYS A 195 21.15 -2.50 -43.77
N ALA A 196 22.26 -1.92 -43.26
CA ALA A 196 23.04 -2.58 -42.25
C ALA A 196 21.99 -3.20 -41.32
N ALA A 197 21.97 -4.53 -41.21
CA ALA A 197 21.33 -5.21 -40.14
C ALA A 197 22.01 -4.68 -38.86
N GLY A 198 21.67 -3.46 -38.52
CA GLY A 198 21.80 -2.98 -37.19
C GLY A 198 20.90 -3.91 -36.40
N ALA A 199 21.44 -5.01 -35.91
CA ALA A 199 21.16 -5.40 -34.57
C ALA A 199 21.37 -4.09 -33.81
N GLY A 200 20.29 -3.30 -33.70
CA GLY A 200 20.23 -2.18 -32.81
C GLY A 200 20.48 -2.76 -31.44
N ALA A 201 21.72 -2.84 -31.04
CA ALA A 201 22.07 -2.80 -29.66
C ALA A 201 21.26 -1.60 -29.16
N LYS A 202 20.16 -1.87 -28.45
CA LYS A 202 19.48 -0.83 -27.68
C LYS A 202 20.61 -0.11 -26.98
N PRO A 203 20.69 1.23 -27.07
CA PRO A 203 21.75 1.94 -26.39
C PRO A 203 21.76 1.40 -24.96
N THR A 204 22.86 0.78 -24.57
CA THR A 204 23.04 0.30 -23.20
C THR A 204 22.89 1.56 -22.39
N ARG A 205 21.80 1.66 -21.65
CA ARG A 205 21.58 2.80 -20.75
C ARG A 205 22.79 2.80 -19.83
N GLU A 206 23.63 3.81 -19.94
CA GLU A 206 24.69 4.01 -18.95
C GLU A 206 24.03 3.96 -17.57
N ALA A 207 24.50 3.06 -16.74
CA ALA A 207 24.00 2.96 -15.38
C ALA A 207 24.24 4.33 -14.72
N PRO A 208 23.22 4.95 -14.10
CA PRO A 208 23.45 6.18 -13.37
C PRO A 208 24.55 5.93 -12.33
N GLU A 209 25.50 6.84 -12.26
CA GLU A 209 26.56 6.81 -11.24
C GLU A 209 25.89 6.97 -9.87
N LEU A 210 25.75 5.89 -9.13
CA LEU A 210 25.15 5.88 -7.79
C LEU A 210 26.23 6.20 -6.77
N PRO A 211 25.92 7.02 -5.75
CA PRO A 211 26.86 7.27 -4.67
C PRO A 211 27.19 5.94 -3.94
N ASP A 212 28.45 5.69 -3.73
CA ASP A 212 28.97 4.51 -3.04
C ASP A 212 29.85 4.95 -1.87
N GLY A 213 29.88 4.12 -0.82
CA GLY A 213 30.68 4.32 0.39
C GLY A 213 30.00 5.15 1.49
N PRO A 214 30.64 5.26 2.67
CA PRO A 214 30.09 5.97 3.83
C PRO A 214 30.12 7.48 3.62
N LYS A 215 28.98 8.15 3.92
CA LYS A 215 28.86 9.60 3.95
C LYS A 215 28.51 10.05 5.35
N ALA A 216 29.30 10.96 5.92
CA ALA A 216 29.00 11.56 7.21
C ALA A 216 27.67 12.33 7.18
N LEU A 217 26.88 12.20 8.23
CA LEU A 217 25.65 12.97 8.42
C LEU A 217 25.96 14.45 8.64
N THR A 218 25.15 15.31 8.08
CA THR A 218 25.13 16.74 8.43
C THR A 218 24.62 16.95 9.84
N GLY A 219 24.87 18.11 10.45
CA GLY A 219 24.37 18.45 11.79
C GLY A 219 22.83 18.31 11.90
N MET A 220 22.10 18.72 10.86
CA MET A 220 20.64 18.54 10.79
C MET A 220 20.25 17.06 10.75
N GLN A 221 20.88 16.26 9.89
CA GLN A 221 20.60 14.81 9.81
C GLN A 221 20.93 14.10 11.12
N THR A 222 21.99 14.50 11.80
CA THR A 222 22.35 13.97 13.14
C THR A 222 21.28 14.32 14.19
N ALA A 223 20.73 15.55 14.15
CA ALA A 223 19.65 15.95 15.04
C ALA A 223 18.36 15.17 14.75
N VAL A 224 18.01 14.97 13.49
CA VAL A 224 16.87 14.14 13.08
C VAL A 224 17.05 12.70 13.55
N ALA A 225 18.22 12.09 13.34
CA ALA A 225 18.51 10.72 13.78
C ALA A 225 18.31 10.57 15.29
N ARG A 226 18.90 11.48 16.10
CA ARG A 226 18.73 11.48 17.56
C ARG A 226 17.27 11.62 17.99
N ASN A 227 16.51 12.50 17.34
CA ASN A 227 15.08 12.65 17.63
C ASN A 227 14.28 11.40 17.28
N MET A 228 14.60 10.73 16.17
CA MET A 228 13.93 9.50 15.78
C MET A 228 14.25 8.32 16.72
N GLU A 229 15.49 8.21 17.17
CA GLU A 229 15.89 7.24 18.21
C GLU A 229 15.14 7.48 19.53
N ALA A 230 15.04 8.75 19.96
CA ALA A 230 14.29 9.12 21.17
C ALA A 230 12.79 8.79 21.07
N THR A 231 12.22 8.88 19.86
CA THR A 231 10.81 8.54 19.59
C THR A 231 10.50 7.07 19.84
N MET A 232 11.44 6.16 19.57
CA MET A 232 11.25 4.72 19.73
C MET A 232 11.02 4.27 21.18
N ALA A 233 11.32 5.15 22.15
CA ALA A 233 11.07 4.88 23.58
C ALA A 233 9.58 5.01 23.97
N ALA A 234 8.73 5.60 23.12
CA ALA A 234 7.31 5.75 23.37
C ALA A 234 6.53 4.62 22.68
N PRO A 235 5.74 3.80 23.40
CA PRO A 235 4.85 2.83 22.78
C PRO A 235 3.75 3.58 22.03
N THR A 236 3.71 3.44 20.71
CA THR A 236 2.75 4.13 19.87
C THR A 236 1.67 3.18 19.38
N PHE A 237 0.46 3.71 19.23
CA PHE A 237 -0.70 3.05 18.66
C PHE A 237 -1.23 3.86 17.48
N GLN A 238 -1.69 3.18 16.44
CA GLN A 238 -2.18 3.83 15.22
C GLN A 238 -3.65 3.51 14.97
N VAL A 239 -4.42 4.56 14.69
CA VAL A 239 -5.82 4.44 14.25
C VAL A 239 -5.97 5.17 12.93
N SER A 240 -6.59 4.53 11.94
CA SER A 240 -6.83 5.12 10.62
C SER A 240 -8.31 5.28 10.35
N ARG A 241 -8.65 6.33 9.59
CA ARG A 241 -10.00 6.58 9.11
C ARG A 241 -9.99 7.12 7.69
N LEU A 242 -10.90 6.64 6.86
CA LEU A 242 -11.19 7.20 5.55
C LEU A 242 -12.15 8.39 5.73
N ILE A 243 -11.81 9.55 5.16
CA ILE A 243 -12.58 10.80 5.25
C ILE A 243 -12.91 11.25 3.84
N ARG A 244 -14.18 11.53 3.55
CA ARG A 244 -14.60 12.09 2.26
C ARG A 244 -14.19 13.55 2.18
N THR A 245 -13.69 13.95 1.01
CA THR A 245 -13.13 15.30 0.83
C THR A 245 -13.94 16.18 -0.12
N ASP A 246 -15.07 15.71 -0.65
CA ASP A 246 -15.83 16.43 -1.67
C ASP A 246 -16.17 17.86 -1.20
N LYS A 247 -16.81 18.03 -0.02
CA LYS A 247 -17.16 19.35 0.54
C LYS A 247 -15.93 20.17 0.93
N PHE A 248 -14.89 19.53 1.44
CA PHE A 248 -13.63 20.18 1.78
C PHE A 248 -12.95 20.74 0.52
N ASP A 249 -12.94 19.99 -0.58
CA ASP A 249 -12.38 20.41 -1.86
C ASP A 249 -13.18 21.58 -2.45
N GLU A 250 -14.50 21.57 -2.33
CA GLU A 250 -15.37 22.69 -2.74
C GLU A 250 -15.07 23.96 -1.93
N LEU A 251 -14.97 23.84 -0.60
CA LEU A 251 -14.58 24.95 0.27
C LEU A 251 -13.21 25.49 -0.13
N TYR A 252 -12.22 24.61 -0.29
CA TYR A 252 -10.89 25.02 -0.70
C TYR A 252 -10.89 25.74 -2.05
N ALA A 253 -11.63 25.23 -3.04
CA ALA A 253 -11.74 25.87 -4.36
C ALA A 253 -12.27 27.30 -4.26
N SER A 254 -13.24 27.56 -3.37
CA SER A 254 -13.81 28.90 -3.12
C SER A 254 -12.84 29.88 -2.43
N LEU A 255 -11.93 29.34 -1.60
CA LEU A 255 -10.99 30.14 -0.79
C LEU A 255 -9.61 30.30 -1.44
N LYS A 256 -9.27 29.44 -2.37
CA LYS A 256 -7.99 29.47 -3.10
C LYS A 256 -7.65 30.81 -3.73
N PRO A 257 -8.62 31.54 -4.36
CA PRO A 257 -8.37 32.89 -4.89
C PRO A 257 -7.96 33.91 -3.82
N ARG A 258 -8.37 33.70 -2.56
CA ARG A 258 -7.99 34.54 -1.40
C ARG A 258 -6.62 34.14 -0.82
N GLY A 259 -5.90 33.22 -1.47
CA GLY A 259 -4.57 32.79 -1.05
C GLY A 259 -4.54 31.76 0.07
N VAL A 260 -5.68 31.16 0.42
CA VAL A 260 -5.77 30.08 1.41
C VAL A 260 -5.10 28.81 0.85
N THR A 261 -4.39 28.05 1.71
CA THR A 261 -3.72 26.81 1.35
C THR A 261 -4.42 25.60 1.98
N VAL A 262 -4.31 24.44 1.33
CA VAL A 262 -4.85 23.17 1.87
C VAL A 262 -4.26 22.86 3.26
N SER A 263 -2.95 23.07 3.43
CA SER A 263 -2.29 22.82 4.73
C SER A 263 -2.82 23.73 5.84
N ALA A 264 -3.12 24.98 5.52
CA ALA A 264 -3.71 25.92 6.49
C ALA A 264 -5.12 25.47 6.91
N LEU A 265 -5.97 25.08 5.94
CA LEU A 265 -7.31 24.56 6.22
C LEU A 265 -7.28 23.30 7.06
N LEU A 266 -6.42 22.33 6.71
CA LEU A 266 -6.26 21.11 7.48
C LEU A 266 -5.73 21.37 8.89
N SER A 267 -4.75 22.28 9.04
CA SER A 267 -4.23 22.67 10.36
C SER A 267 -5.30 23.34 11.22
N LYS A 268 -6.15 24.19 10.63
CA LYS A 268 -7.29 24.81 11.34
C LYS A 268 -8.31 23.77 11.76
N ALA A 269 -8.70 22.85 10.88
CA ALA A 269 -9.64 21.76 11.18
C ALA A 269 -9.12 20.87 12.33
N VAL A 270 -7.85 20.49 12.29
CA VAL A 270 -7.20 19.73 13.36
C VAL A 270 -7.20 20.51 14.67
N ALA A 271 -6.87 21.81 14.63
CA ALA A 271 -6.82 22.65 15.82
C ALA A 271 -8.19 22.80 16.49
N LEU A 272 -9.27 22.99 15.71
CA LEU A 272 -10.64 23.04 16.21
C LEU A 272 -11.10 21.70 16.80
N THR A 273 -10.68 20.59 16.20
CA THR A 273 -10.98 19.26 16.73
C THR A 273 -10.25 19.00 18.05
N LEU A 274 -9.00 19.46 18.18
CA LEU A 274 -8.21 19.30 19.42
C LEU A 274 -8.82 20.05 20.62
N GLU A 275 -9.57 21.12 20.42
CA GLU A 275 -10.33 21.80 21.50
C GLU A 275 -11.29 20.85 22.22
N LYS A 276 -11.90 19.92 21.49
CA LYS A 276 -12.82 18.90 22.02
C LYS A 276 -12.09 17.70 22.62
N HIS A 277 -10.82 17.51 22.27
CA HIS A 277 -9.99 16.35 22.64
C HIS A 277 -8.67 16.76 23.31
N PRO A 278 -8.70 17.41 24.49
CA PRO A 278 -7.49 17.95 25.13
C PRO A 278 -6.45 16.86 25.48
N ILE A 279 -6.87 15.61 25.71
CA ILE A 279 -5.97 14.48 25.95
C ILE A 279 -5.07 14.20 24.75
N VAL A 280 -5.56 14.40 23.52
CA VAL A 280 -4.80 14.19 22.28
C VAL A 280 -3.75 15.31 22.07
N ASN A 281 -3.96 16.49 22.67
CA ASN A 281 -3.00 17.61 22.68
C ASN A 281 -2.06 17.58 23.91
N ALA A 282 -2.19 16.59 24.80
CA ALA A 282 -1.33 16.40 25.96
C ALA A 282 -0.09 15.57 25.60
N HIS A 283 0.92 15.55 26.46
CA HIS A 283 2.05 14.62 26.34
C HIS A 283 2.35 13.96 27.69
N TYR A 284 2.94 12.76 27.63
CA TYR A 284 3.40 12.05 28.82
C TYR A 284 4.78 12.53 29.23
N ASP A 285 4.92 12.98 30.49
CA ASP A 285 6.20 13.30 31.08
C ASP A 285 6.69 12.12 31.94
N LYS A 286 7.75 11.47 31.46
CA LYS A 286 8.36 10.31 32.13
C LYS A 286 9.02 10.70 33.45
N ALA A 287 9.55 11.93 33.57
CA ALA A 287 10.28 12.35 34.78
C ALA A 287 9.35 12.52 35.98
N THR A 288 8.15 13.03 35.75
CA THR A 288 7.14 13.25 36.80
C THR A 288 6.06 12.17 36.78
N ASN A 289 6.13 11.20 35.86
CA ASN A 289 5.09 10.16 35.62
C ASN A 289 3.69 10.77 35.55
N SER A 290 3.54 11.81 34.72
CA SER A 290 2.29 12.56 34.64
C SER A 290 1.90 12.90 33.20
N ILE A 291 0.61 13.20 33.01
CA ILE A 291 0.07 13.73 31.76
C ILE A 291 0.09 15.25 31.85
N VAL A 292 0.82 15.88 30.92
CA VAL A 292 0.93 17.33 30.85
C VAL A 292 0.02 17.87 29.76
N TYR A 293 -1.10 18.46 30.15
CA TYR A 293 -2.03 19.12 29.24
C TYR A 293 -1.45 20.43 28.75
N LYS A 294 -1.60 20.70 27.47
CA LYS A 294 -1.17 21.96 26.85
C LYS A 294 -2.36 22.90 26.69
N LYS A 295 -2.23 24.11 27.22
CA LYS A 295 -3.25 25.16 27.09
C LYS A 295 -3.36 25.68 25.64
N ASN A 296 -2.23 25.74 24.94
CA ASN A 296 -2.16 26.24 23.58
C ASN A 296 -2.30 25.08 22.59
N ILE A 297 -2.88 25.33 21.43
CA ILE A 297 -2.97 24.38 20.33
C ILE A 297 -2.05 24.85 19.20
N ASN A 298 -0.84 24.30 19.20
CA ASN A 298 0.22 24.67 18.29
C ASN A 298 0.48 23.51 17.30
N ILE A 299 0.13 23.70 16.04
CA ILE A 299 0.23 22.67 15.03
C ILE A 299 1.58 22.72 14.35
N ALA A 300 2.41 21.70 14.58
CA ALA A 300 3.69 21.50 13.91
C ALA A 300 3.48 20.73 12.59
N ASN A 301 3.68 21.38 11.46
CA ASN A 301 3.51 20.73 10.16
C ASN A 301 4.86 20.29 9.61
N ALA A 302 4.98 19.02 9.21
CA ALA A 302 6.19 18.47 8.62
C ALA A 302 6.44 19.03 7.22
N VAL A 303 7.58 19.65 7.00
CA VAL A 303 8.03 20.21 5.71
C VAL A 303 9.36 19.60 5.32
N ALA A 304 9.41 18.98 4.14
CA ALA A 304 10.64 18.50 3.55
C ALA A 304 11.47 19.68 3.05
N ILE A 305 12.74 19.69 3.38
CA ILE A 305 13.74 20.66 2.91
C ILE A 305 14.97 19.91 2.39
N ASP A 306 15.84 20.61 1.68
CA ASP A 306 17.08 20.01 1.19
C ASP A 306 17.92 19.47 2.37
N GLY A 307 18.18 18.17 2.35
CA GLY A 307 18.96 17.49 3.38
C GLY A 307 18.23 17.09 4.66
N GLY A 308 16.89 17.26 4.74
CA GLY A 308 16.18 16.83 5.94
C GLY A 308 14.70 17.21 6.02
N LEU A 309 14.20 17.23 7.23
CA LEU A 309 12.83 17.56 7.59
C LEU A 309 12.84 18.59 8.71
N ILE A 310 11.98 19.59 8.62
CA ILE A 310 11.72 20.55 9.71
C ILE A 310 10.21 20.70 9.92
N THR A 311 9.81 21.08 11.13
CA THR A 311 8.41 21.15 11.54
C THR A 311 8.01 22.57 11.96
N PRO A 312 7.78 23.52 11.02
CA PRO A 312 7.28 24.83 11.36
C PRO A 312 5.96 24.77 12.12
N VAL A 313 5.77 25.66 13.08
CA VAL A 313 4.65 25.63 14.03
C VAL A 313 3.70 26.81 13.84
N LEU A 314 2.45 26.47 13.55
CA LEU A 314 1.32 27.42 13.59
C LEU A 314 0.83 27.51 15.04
N LYS A 315 1.13 28.62 15.72
CA LYS A 315 0.77 28.82 17.13
C LYS A 315 -0.69 29.25 17.28
N ASN A 316 -1.38 28.67 18.28
CA ASN A 316 -2.78 28.95 18.60
C ASN A 316 -3.68 28.90 17.35
N ALA A 317 -3.53 27.86 16.55
CA ALA A 317 -4.20 27.75 15.26
C ALA A 317 -5.74 27.70 15.37
N ASN A 318 -6.26 27.30 16.53
CA ASN A 318 -7.68 27.32 16.84
C ASN A 318 -8.27 28.74 16.93
N LEU A 319 -7.50 29.72 17.42
CA LEU A 319 -7.96 31.08 17.70
C LEU A 319 -7.82 32.04 16.52
N LYS A 320 -7.12 31.68 15.47
CA LYS A 320 -6.82 32.55 14.33
C LYS A 320 -7.78 32.29 13.17
N ASP A 321 -8.09 33.34 12.42
CA ASP A 321 -8.82 33.21 11.16
C ASP A 321 -7.98 32.51 10.08
N ILE A 322 -8.63 31.94 9.07
CA ILE A 322 -7.98 31.11 8.05
C ILE A 322 -7.03 31.90 7.14
N THR A 323 -7.29 33.21 6.96
CA THR A 323 -6.41 34.06 6.12
C THR A 323 -5.11 34.37 6.83
N THR A 324 -5.17 34.63 8.13
CA THR A 324 -4.01 34.80 9.01
C THR A 324 -3.18 33.52 9.07
N ILE A 325 -3.80 32.36 9.31
CA ILE A 325 -3.10 31.05 9.30
C ILE A 325 -2.41 30.81 7.96
N SER A 326 -3.08 31.10 6.85
CA SER A 326 -2.51 30.90 5.52
C SER A 326 -1.33 31.80 5.22
N SER A 327 -1.37 33.06 5.69
CA SER A 327 -0.26 34.00 5.55
C SER A 327 0.94 33.59 6.41
N GLU A 328 0.71 33.27 7.68
CA GLU A 328 1.75 32.75 8.59
C GLU A 328 2.37 31.46 8.06
N TRP A 329 1.55 30.55 7.53
CA TRP A 329 2.04 29.32 6.96
C TRP A 329 2.99 29.53 5.78
N LYS A 330 2.65 30.47 4.88
CA LYS A 330 3.52 30.82 3.74
C LYS A 330 4.85 31.41 4.20
N ASP A 331 4.82 32.30 5.20
CA ASP A 331 6.04 32.88 5.77
C ASP A 331 6.92 31.80 6.44
N LEU A 332 6.32 30.94 7.25
CA LEU A 332 7.02 29.82 7.90
C LEU A 332 7.66 28.85 6.90
N VAL A 333 6.95 28.50 5.81
CA VAL A 333 7.50 27.65 4.75
C VAL A 333 8.64 28.36 4.00
N GLY A 334 8.53 29.66 3.75
CA GLY A 334 9.59 30.46 3.16
C GLY A 334 10.86 30.45 4.05
N LYS A 335 10.69 30.71 5.34
CA LYS A 335 11.78 30.65 6.33
C LYS A 335 12.37 29.25 6.47
N ALA A 336 11.52 28.20 6.43
CA ALA A 336 11.98 26.82 6.48
C ALA A 336 12.95 26.49 5.33
N LYS A 337 12.60 26.89 4.12
CA LYS A 337 13.42 26.66 2.91
C LYS A 337 14.72 27.46 2.89
N SER A 338 14.71 28.67 3.47
CA SER A 338 15.90 29.52 3.55
C SER A 338 16.77 29.27 4.78
N GLY A 339 16.37 28.35 5.68
CA GLY A 339 17.09 28.11 6.95
C GLY A 339 16.90 29.21 7.99
N GLY A 340 15.93 30.11 7.82
CA GLY A 340 15.70 31.28 8.68
C GLY A 340 14.70 31.08 9.82
N LEU A 341 14.27 29.85 10.12
CA LEU A 341 13.37 29.57 11.24
C LEU A 341 14.05 29.77 12.57
N LYS A 342 13.38 30.45 13.48
CA LYS A 342 13.81 30.58 14.88
C LYS A 342 13.46 29.31 15.67
N PRO A 343 14.21 28.97 16.73
CA PRO A 343 13.90 27.78 17.55
C PRO A 343 12.45 27.70 18.03
N ASP A 344 11.88 28.82 18.46
CA ASP A 344 10.49 28.90 18.91
C ASP A 344 9.45 28.67 17.77
N GLU A 345 9.85 28.84 16.51
CA GLU A 345 9.00 28.59 15.33
C GLU A 345 8.95 27.10 14.92
N PHE A 346 9.79 26.22 15.51
CA PHE A 346 9.76 24.77 15.22
C PHE A 346 9.82 23.85 16.45
N GLN A 347 10.04 24.40 17.67
CA GLN A 347 10.09 23.60 18.90
C GLN A 347 8.83 23.75 19.76
N SER A 348 7.96 24.72 19.47
CA SER A 348 6.78 25.03 20.28
C SER A 348 5.53 24.23 19.93
N GLY A 349 5.65 23.21 19.07
CA GLY A 349 4.53 22.36 18.64
C GLY A 349 3.97 21.53 19.78
N THR A 350 2.64 21.43 19.85
CA THR A 350 1.94 20.57 20.82
C THR A 350 1.31 19.35 20.15
N PHE A 351 0.99 19.46 18.87
CA PHE A 351 0.48 18.40 18.03
C PHE A 351 1.15 18.48 16.65
N ALA A 352 1.42 17.32 16.03
CA ALA A 352 2.11 17.28 14.76
C ALA A 352 1.18 16.83 13.62
N VAL A 353 1.43 17.36 12.42
CA VAL A 353 0.76 16.97 11.18
C VAL A 353 1.79 16.66 10.10
N SER A 354 1.67 15.52 9.46
CA SER A 354 2.46 15.13 8.29
C SER A 354 1.56 14.93 7.10
N ASN A 355 1.76 15.69 6.03
CA ASN A 355 0.92 15.63 4.84
C ASN A 355 1.75 15.19 3.62
N LEU A 356 1.48 13.98 3.12
CA LEU A 356 2.08 13.43 1.90
C LEU A 356 1.08 13.34 0.74
N GLY A 357 -0.05 14.02 0.85
CA GLY A 357 -1.11 14.00 -0.16
C GLY A 357 -0.64 14.43 -1.55
N MET A 358 0.28 15.40 -1.63
CA MET A 358 0.86 15.88 -2.89
C MET A 358 1.72 14.81 -3.63
N PHE A 359 2.15 13.77 -2.94
CA PHE A 359 2.94 12.67 -3.51
C PHE A 359 2.10 11.47 -3.94
N GLY A 360 0.76 11.55 -3.83
CA GLY A 360 -0.14 10.47 -4.21
C GLY A 360 -0.07 9.24 -3.29
N VAL A 361 0.42 9.41 -2.06
CA VAL A 361 0.47 8.34 -1.06
C VAL A 361 -0.95 8.01 -0.60
N SER A 362 -1.33 6.73 -0.66
CA SER A 362 -2.68 6.28 -0.30
C SER A 362 -2.88 6.10 1.21
N LYS A 363 -1.83 5.74 1.94
CA LYS A 363 -1.81 5.53 3.40
C LYS A 363 -0.39 5.52 3.92
N PHE A 364 -0.15 6.10 5.08
CA PHE A 364 1.11 5.98 5.79
C PHE A 364 0.93 6.25 7.29
N GLY A 365 1.84 5.74 8.10
CA GLY A 365 1.99 6.09 9.50
C GLY A 365 3.20 7.01 9.69
N SER A 366 3.13 7.91 10.67
CA SER A 366 4.23 8.80 11.03
C SER A 366 4.82 8.41 12.38
N LEU A 367 6.11 8.68 12.55
CA LEU A 367 6.75 8.57 13.86
C LEU A 367 6.36 9.77 14.72
N LEU A 368 6.14 9.52 16.01
CA LEU A 368 5.72 10.54 16.96
C LEU A 368 6.91 11.46 17.30
N PRO A 369 6.85 12.79 17.07
CA PRO A 369 7.92 13.67 17.47
C PRO A 369 8.07 13.73 19.00
N PRO A 370 9.29 13.80 19.54
CA PRO A 370 9.51 13.95 20.98
C PRO A 370 8.78 15.16 21.54
N GLY A 371 8.13 15.01 22.70
CA GLY A 371 7.41 16.10 23.39
C GLY A 371 6.01 16.37 22.87
N THR A 372 5.51 15.61 21.89
CA THR A 372 4.11 15.63 21.46
C THR A 372 3.41 14.33 21.85
N GLY A 373 2.09 14.38 22.06
CA GLY A 373 1.30 13.20 22.38
C GLY A 373 0.80 12.44 21.14
N ALA A 374 0.61 13.16 20.03
CA ALA A 374 0.11 12.54 18.81
C ALA A 374 0.59 13.26 17.53
N ILE A 375 0.55 12.53 16.42
CA ILE A 375 0.80 13.02 15.06
C ILE A 375 -0.25 12.49 14.10
N LEU A 376 -0.79 13.36 13.26
CA LEU A 376 -1.73 13.00 12.20
C LEU A 376 -1.02 12.91 10.85
N ALA A 377 -1.02 11.74 10.24
CA ALA A 377 -0.59 11.51 8.88
C ALA A 377 -1.78 11.67 7.92
N ILE A 378 -1.63 12.51 6.90
CA ILE A 378 -2.68 12.82 5.91
C ILE A 378 -2.21 12.35 4.53
N ALA A 379 -2.91 11.38 3.98
CA ALA A 379 -2.64 10.83 2.66
C ALA A 379 -3.31 11.65 1.53
N GLY A 380 -3.08 11.25 0.28
CA GLY A 380 -3.67 11.89 -0.89
C GLY A 380 -5.17 11.62 -0.99
N SER A 381 -5.93 12.66 -1.38
CA SER A 381 -7.33 12.48 -1.76
C SER A 381 -7.38 11.83 -3.15
N SER A 382 -8.14 10.74 -3.27
CA SER A 382 -8.30 9.98 -4.51
C SER A 382 -9.75 9.51 -4.69
N PRO A 383 -10.18 9.26 -5.94
CA PRO A 383 -11.47 8.64 -6.19
C PRO A 383 -11.56 7.27 -5.53
N THR A 384 -12.55 7.09 -4.68
CA THR A 384 -12.81 5.86 -3.91
C THR A 384 -14.25 5.43 -4.10
N VAL A 385 -14.48 4.13 -4.30
CA VAL A 385 -15.85 3.60 -4.41
C VAL A 385 -16.37 3.29 -3.02
N VAL A 386 -17.49 3.93 -2.67
CA VAL A 386 -18.24 3.68 -1.43
C VAL A 386 -19.65 3.22 -1.77
N MET A 387 -20.26 2.45 -0.87
CA MET A 387 -21.68 2.09 -1.01
C MET A 387 -22.53 3.20 -0.44
N LYS A 388 -23.43 3.79 -1.26
CA LYS A 388 -24.42 4.76 -0.83
C LYS A 388 -25.79 4.25 -1.26
N ASP A 389 -26.70 4.10 -0.32
CA ASP A 389 -28.06 3.61 -0.56
C ASP A 389 -28.09 2.27 -1.35
N GLY A 390 -27.13 1.37 -1.05
CA GLY A 390 -26.99 0.09 -1.71
C GLY A 390 -26.37 0.13 -3.13
N GLN A 391 -25.96 1.31 -3.61
CA GLN A 391 -25.32 1.50 -4.91
C GLN A 391 -23.85 1.91 -4.80
N PRO A 392 -22.95 1.38 -5.63
CA PRO A 392 -21.57 1.82 -5.67
C PRO A 392 -21.49 3.25 -6.21
N THR A 393 -20.94 4.16 -5.41
CA THR A 393 -20.79 5.58 -5.75
C THR A 393 -19.33 5.97 -5.64
N SER A 394 -18.80 6.69 -6.63
CA SER A 394 -17.46 7.26 -6.56
C SER A 394 -17.50 8.57 -5.79
N VAL A 395 -16.68 8.65 -4.74
CA VAL A 395 -16.45 9.87 -3.94
C VAL A 395 -14.95 10.15 -3.87
N LYS A 396 -14.58 11.38 -3.62
CA LYS A 396 -13.19 11.66 -3.25
C LYS A 396 -12.99 11.43 -1.77
N ALA A 397 -11.94 10.70 -1.42
CA ALA A 397 -11.61 10.43 -0.03
C ALA A 397 -10.10 10.39 0.20
N MET A 398 -9.68 10.76 1.40
CA MET A 398 -8.31 10.63 1.88
C MET A 398 -8.28 9.74 3.12
N GLU A 399 -7.22 8.95 3.26
CA GLU A 399 -6.99 8.21 4.49
C GLU A 399 -6.13 9.06 5.43
N VAL A 400 -6.55 9.16 6.68
CA VAL A 400 -5.79 9.78 7.75
C VAL A 400 -5.44 8.75 8.80
N THR A 401 -4.22 8.83 9.34
CA THR A 401 -3.74 7.92 10.39
C THR A 401 -3.22 8.74 11.56
N LEU A 402 -3.83 8.59 12.70
CA LEU A 402 -3.34 9.16 13.97
C LEU A 402 -2.40 8.16 14.62
N THR A 403 -1.16 8.57 14.86
CA THR A 403 -0.20 7.85 15.70
C THR A 403 -0.13 8.56 17.05
N ALA A 404 -0.45 7.87 18.13
CA ALA A 404 -0.55 8.44 19.47
C ALA A 404 0.31 7.66 20.49
N ASP A 405 0.77 8.37 21.50
CA ASP A 405 1.48 7.77 22.64
C ASP A 405 0.50 6.99 23.53
N HIS A 406 0.58 5.66 23.44
CA HIS A 406 -0.37 4.76 24.09
C HIS A 406 -0.24 4.70 25.62
N ARG A 407 0.70 5.42 26.20
CA ARG A 407 0.82 5.57 27.67
C ARG A 407 -0.31 6.44 28.25
N HIS A 408 -0.91 7.33 27.46
CA HIS A 408 -1.98 8.23 27.91
C HIS A 408 -3.09 8.48 26.91
N ILE A 409 -2.90 8.20 25.62
CA ILE A 409 -3.93 8.32 24.59
C ILE A 409 -4.34 6.92 24.15
N TYR A 410 -5.57 6.54 24.45
CA TYR A 410 -6.07 5.21 24.15
C TYR A 410 -6.78 5.12 22.81
N GLY A 411 -7.12 3.88 22.41
CA GLY A 411 -7.78 3.64 21.14
C GLY A 411 -9.11 4.39 20.99
N ALA A 412 -9.89 4.51 22.06
CA ALA A 412 -11.15 5.24 22.07
C ALA A 412 -10.93 6.75 21.86
N ASP A 413 -9.94 7.37 22.53
CA ASP A 413 -9.61 8.78 22.39
C ASP A 413 -9.22 9.10 20.94
N SER A 414 -8.36 8.26 20.37
CA SER A 414 -7.91 8.36 18.98
C SER A 414 -9.06 8.22 17.99
N ALA A 415 -9.98 7.27 18.22
CA ALA A 415 -11.11 7.03 17.35
C ALA A 415 -12.16 8.16 17.42
N LEU A 416 -12.42 8.70 18.61
CA LEU A 416 -13.31 9.83 18.80
C LEU A 416 -12.75 11.10 18.16
N PHE A 417 -11.47 11.38 18.32
CA PHE A 417 -10.80 12.50 17.63
C PHE A 417 -10.94 12.39 16.11
N LEU A 418 -10.66 11.22 15.52
CA LEU A 418 -10.81 11.01 14.09
C LEU A 418 -12.26 11.04 13.63
N LYS A 419 -13.23 10.66 14.48
CA LYS A 419 -14.65 10.77 14.20
C LYS A 419 -15.07 12.23 14.08
N ASP A 420 -14.69 13.08 15.04
CA ASP A 420 -15.05 14.48 15.05
C ASP A 420 -14.32 15.27 13.95
N LEU A 421 -13.07 14.93 13.66
CA LEU A 421 -12.36 15.49 12.51
C LEU A 421 -13.04 15.12 11.18
N ALA A 422 -13.50 13.88 11.04
CA ALA A 422 -14.25 13.47 9.85
C ALA A 422 -15.57 14.19 9.73
N GLU A 423 -16.33 14.35 10.83
CA GLU A 423 -17.58 15.10 10.85
C GLU A 423 -17.38 16.56 10.41
N LEU A 424 -16.32 17.20 10.92
CA LEU A 424 -15.96 18.56 10.54
C LEU A 424 -15.64 18.68 9.04
N LEU A 425 -14.84 17.74 8.49
CA LEU A 425 -14.39 17.78 7.10
C LEU A 425 -15.45 17.29 6.10
N GLU A 426 -16.34 16.39 6.51
CA GLU A 426 -17.37 15.81 5.64
C GLU A 426 -18.68 16.60 5.67
N ASN A 427 -19.06 17.16 6.82
CA ASN A 427 -20.40 17.70 7.03
C ASN A 427 -20.42 19.17 7.41
N ASP A 428 -19.47 19.65 8.21
CA ASP A 428 -19.47 21.00 8.78
C ASP A 428 -18.22 21.83 8.39
N VAL A 429 -17.86 21.77 7.11
CA VAL A 429 -16.65 22.45 6.60
C VAL A 429 -16.67 23.97 6.79
N ILE A 430 -17.85 24.58 6.95
CA ILE A 430 -17.99 26.03 7.12
C ILE A 430 -17.44 26.47 8.49
N SER A 431 -17.57 25.65 9.52
CA SER A 431 -17.00 25.93 10.85
C SER A 431 -15.47 26.08 10.85
N ILE A 432 -14.78 25.60 9.82
CA ILE A 432 -13.33 25.79 9.69
C ILE A 432 -12.97 27.25 9.43
N VAL A 433 -13.87 28.04 8.87
CA VAL A 433 -13.61 29.43 8.42
C VAL A 433 -14.35 30.48 9.23
N LEU A 434 -15.25 30.07 10.12
CA LEU A 434 -15.89 30.91 11.10
C LEU A 434 -14.97 31.16 12.31
#